data_471253ba26b32fc7edaeee108182e4dc
#
_entry.id   471253ba26b32fc7edaeee108182e4dc
#
_cell.length_a   1.000
_cell.length_b   1.000
_cell.length_c   1.000
_cell.angle_alpha   90.00
_cell.angle_beta   90.00
_cell.angle_gamma   90.00
#
_symmetry.space_group_name_H-M   'P 1'
#
loop_
_entity.id
_entity.type
_entity.pdbx_description
1 polymer ?
#
loop_
_entity_poly.entity_id
_entity_poly.type
_entity_poly.pdbx_seq_one_letter_code
_entity_poly.pdbx_strand_id
1 'polypeptide(L)'
;MSEAGDVFTGFQIDNKNQYFGYLGVRTPILGNSSGSGLFVQAMTSGLGYSFKSNGQLLDANIQSIVPSLGISTTLGGWTLSALAGPQLRRIEEQRLNASSTIAHQAGVYGQLEALYWHEKWNFHAIGSYADLDNFFWSRLRGKALAYKPEKICCATYLGWDVTGMGNAGFRGIMTGPVAEVQVSKVFLLVRGGYQH
;
A
#
# COMPACT_ATOMS: atom_id res chain seq x y z
N MET A 1 -15.11 20.83 -13.07
CA MET A 1 -13.66 20.60 -13.25
C MET A 1 -13.44 19.13 -13.00
N SER A 2 -12.86 18.38 -13.94
CA SER A 2 -12.48 16.99 -13.71
C SER A 2 -11.40 17.00 -12.62
N GLU A 3 -11.66 16.41 -11.46
CA GLU A 3 -10.62 16.20 -10.46
C GLU A 3 -9.61 15.22 -11.08
N ALA A 4 -8.34 15.63 -11.07
CA ALA A 4 -7.28 14.79 -11.58
C ALA A 4 -7.17 13.53 -10.71
N GLY A 5 -7.03 12.37 -11.34
CA GLY A 5 -6.81 11.13 -10.62
C GLY A 5 -5.43 11.12 -9.95
N ASP A 6 -5.29 10.26 -8.95
CA ASP A 6 -4.03 10.04 -8.21
C ASP A 6 -3.31 8.82 -8.78
N VAL A 7 -1.99 8.93 -8.89
CA VAL A 7 -1.10 7.79 -9.16
C VAL A 7 -0.27 7.55 -7.91
N PHE A 8 -0.23 6.32 -7.44
CA PHE A 8 0.55 5.94 -6.27
C PHE A 8 1.38 4.69 -6.55
N THR A 9 2.58 4.67 -6.02
CA THR A 9 3.50 3.55 -6.18
C THR A 9 4.33 3.37 -4.92
N GLY A 10 4.86 2.19 -4.73
CA GLY A 10 5.79 1.89 -3.65
C GLY A 10 6.60 0.64 -3.94
N PHE A 11 7.78 0.61 -3.36
CA PHE A 11 8.69 -0.52 -3.43
C PHE A 11 9.34 -0.73 -2.06
N GLN A 12 9.52 -1.98 -1.69
CA GLN A 12 10.16 -2.39 -0.45
C GLN A 12 11.07 -3.58 -0.73
N ILE A 13 12.22 -3.60 -0.11
CA ILE A 13 13.13 -4.75 -0.06
C ILE A 13 13.56 -4.97 1.38
N ASP A 14 13.74 -6.20 1.78
CA ASP A 14 14.26 -6.55 3.10
C ASP A 14 15.63 -7.21 3.02
N ASN A 15 16.22 -7.48 4.19
CA ASN A 15 17.52 -8.13 4.32
C ASN A 15 17.49 -9.66 4.04
N LYS A 16 16.33 -10.21 3.71
CA LYS A 16 16.14 -11.63 3.32
C LYS A 16 15.93 -11.79 1.82
N ASN A 17 16.21 -10.74 1.04
CA ASN A 17 15.95 -10.68 -0.40
C ASN A 17 14.47 -10.84 -0.77
N GLN A 18 13.56 -10.50 0.15
CA GLN A 18 12.15 -10.40 -0.17
C GLN A 18 11.88 -9.00 -0.72
N TYR A 19 11.08 -8.92 -1.75
CA TYR A 19 10.69 -7.63 -2.32
C TYR A 19 9.17 -7.56 -2.48
N PHE A 20 8.65 -6.37 -2.32
CA PHE A 20 7.26 -6.04 -2.58
C PHE A 20 7.19 -4.71 -3.33
N GLY A 21 6.44 -4.68 -4.42
CA GLY A 21 6.19 -3.47 -5.18
C GLY A 21 4.73 -3.34 -5.57
N TYR A 22 4.24 -2.12 -5.68
CA TYR A 22 2.90 -1.86 -6.18
C TYR A 22 2.85 -0.56 -7.00
N LEU A 23 1.91 -0.53 -7.91
CA LEU A 23 1.53 0.64 -8.70
C LEU A 23 0.02 0.70 -8.76
N GLY A 24 -0.56 1.87 -8.53
CA GLY A 24 -2.00 2.06 -8.62
C GLY A 24 -2.38 3.43 -9.15
N VAL A 25 -3.60 3.48 -9.65
CA VAL A 25 -4.28 4.69 -10.08
C VAL A 25 -5.64 4.75 -9.41
N ARG A 26 -6.04 5.94 -8.97
CA ARG A 26 -7.37 6.21 -8.39
C ARG A 26 -7.97 7.39 -9.12
N THR A 27 -9.20 7.25 -9.59
CA THR A 27 -9.90 8.31 -10.33
C THR A 27 -11.30 8.50 -9.76
N PRO A 28 -11.70 9.73 -9.39
CA PRO A 28 -13.06 10.02 -8.99
C PRO A 28 -14.02 9.83 -10.18
N ILE A 29 -15.19 9.25 -9.93
CA ILE A 29 -16.26 9.08 -10.93
C ILE A 29 -17.39 10.07 -10.65
N LEU A 30 -17.80 10.16 -9.39
CA LEU A 30 -18.85 11.04 -8.91
C LEU A 30 -18.36 11.64 -7.59
N GLY A 31 -18.42 12.94 -7.46
CA GLY A 31 -18.00 13.59 -6.23
C GLY A 31 -18.28 15.08 -6.22
N ASN A 32 -18.06 15.67 -5.06
CA ASN A 32 -18.12 17.10 -4.85
C ASN A 32 -16.69 17.68 -4.67
N SER A 33 -16.59 18.99 -4.72
CA SER A 33 -15.32 19.71 -4.53
C SER A 33 -14.67 19.51 -3.15
N SER A 34 -15.36 18.89 -2.21
CA SER A 34 -14.86 18.58 -0.87
C SER A 34 -14.15 17.20 -0.78
N GLY A 35 -13.99 16.48 -1.92
CA GLY A 35 -13.33 15.18 -1.93
C GLY A 35 -14.21 14.01 -1.46
N SER A 36 -15.54 14.22 -1.38
CA SER A 36 -16.49 13.15 -1.07
C SER A 36 -17.14 12.63 -2.34
N GLY A 37 -17.27 11.31 -2.49
CA GLY A 37 -17.90 10.71 -3.66
C GLY A 37 -17.45 9.31 -3.96
N LEU A 38 -17.76 8.85 -5.17
CA LEU A 38 -17.37 7.55 -5.68
C LEU A 38 -16.09 7.66 -6.51
N PHE A 39 -15.24 6.64 -6.39
CA PHE A 39 -14.02 6.52 -7.18
C PHE A 39 -13.79 5.08 -7.65
N VAL A 40 -13.05 4.94 -8.73
CA VAL A 40 -12.46 3.66 -9.15
C VAL A 40 -10.98 3.66 -8.83
N GLN A 41 -10.47 2.50 -8.49
CA GLN A 41 -9.05 2.28 -8.29
C GLN A 41 -8.64 0.99 -9.02
N ALA A 42 -7.49 1.03 -9.67
CA ALA A 42 -6.83 -0.16 -10.16
C ALA A 42 -5.43 -0.22 -9.55
N MET A 43 -5.07 -1.35 -8.96
CA MET A 43 -3.76 -1.57 -8.37
C MET A 43 -3.17 -2.88 -8.88
N THR A 44 -1.91 -2.85 -9.25
CA THR A 44 -1.10 -4.05 -9.48
C THR A 44 -0.02 -4.14 -8.43
N SER A 45 0.32 -5.35 -8.01
CA SER A 45 1.41 -5.59 -7.06
C SER A 45 2.21 -6.83 -7.42
N GLY A 46 3.48 -6.84 -7.02
CA GLY A 46 4.40 -7.96 -7.12
C GLY A 46 5.08 -8.22 -5.78
N LEU A 47 5.13 -9.49 -5.40
CA LEU A 47 5.81 -9.98 -4.19
C LEU A 47 6.72 -11.14 -4.58
N GLY A 48 8.00 -11.04 -4.25
CA GLY A 48 8.95 -12.14 -4.40
C GLY A 48 9.58 -12.49 -3.07
N TYR A 49 9.67 -13.77 -2.78
CA TYR A 49 10.30 -14.29 -1.56
C TYR A 49 10.79 -15.71 -1.75
N SER A 50 11.80 -16.09 -0.95
CA SER A 50 12.33 -17.45 -0.92
C SER A 50 12.00 -18.10 0.43
N PHE A 51 11.60 -19.36 0.41
CA PHE A 51 11.30 -20.13 1.61
C PHE A 51 11.79 -21.56 1.48
N LYS A 52 11.95 -22.25 2.61
CA LYS A 52 12.31 -23.67 2.63
C LYS A 52 11.08 -24.54 2.84
N SER A 53 10.87 -25.50 1.96
CA SER A 53 9.84 -26.54 2.10
C SER A 53 10.49 -27.90 1.91
N ASN A 54 10.31 -28.80 2.87
CA ASN A 54 10.93 -30.16 2.88
C ASN A 54 12.45 -30.14 2.64
N GLY A 55 13.15 -29.12 3.20
CA GLY A 55 14.60 -28.97 3.07
C GLY A 55 15.08 -28.38 1.75
N GLN A 56 14.20 -28.12 0.80
CA GLN A 56 14.51 -27.49 -0.49
C GLN A 56 14.17 -26.00 -0.46
N LEU A 57 15.02 -25.17 -1.08
CA LEU A 57 14.74 -23.77 -1.30
C LEU A 57 13.76 -23.62 -2.48
N LEU A 58 12.72 -22.85 -2.25
CA LEU A 58 11.68 -22.49 -3.22
C LEU A 58 11.66 -20.99 -3.36
N ASP A 59 11.62 -20.51 -4.59
CA ASP A 59 11.39 -19.11 -4.91
C ASP A 59 9.94 -18.94 -5.36
N ALA A 60 9.22 -18.03 -4.75
CA ALA A 60 7.86 -17.69 -5.10
C ALA A 60 7.80 -16.25 -5.62
N ASN A 61 7.10 -16.08 -6.74
CA ASN A 61 6.77 -14.78 -7.31
C ASN A 61 5.25 -14.68 -7.44
N ILE A 62 4.67 -13.70 -6.76
CA ILE A 62 3.23 -13.47 -6.75
C ILE A 62 2.96 -12.12 -7.43
N GLN A 63 2.12 -12.13 -8.43
CA GLN A 63 1.62 -10.92 -9.09
C GLN A 63 0.12 -10.82 -8.87
N SER A 64 -0.39 -9.65 -8.58
CA SER A 64 -1.83 -9.44 -8.44
C SER A 64 -2.30 -8.16 -9.12
N ILE A 65 -3.58 -8.19 -9.55
CA ILE A 65 -4.31 -7.04 -10.06
C ILE A 65 -5.60 -6.94 -9.27
N VAL A 66 -5.91 -5.73 -8.80
CA VAL A 66 -7.09 -5.43 -7.97
C VAL A 66 -7.82 -4.21 -8.54
N PRO A 67 -8.76 -4.40 -9.50
CA PRO A 67 -9.72 -3.37 -9.84
C PRO A 67 -10.73 -3.22 -8.71
N SER A 68 -11.05 -2.00 -8.31
CA SER A 68 -11.90 -1.73 -7.14
C SER A 68 -12.81 -0.53 -7.39
N LEU A 69 -13.96 -0.57 -6.74
CA LEU A 69 -14.86 0.56 -6.58
C LEU A 69 -14.81 1.02 -5.12
N GLY A 70 -14.81 2.32 -4.91
CA GLY A 70 -14.74 2.88 -3.57
C GLY A 70 -15.58 4.12 -3.39
N ILE A 71 -15.79 4.45 -2.12
CA ILE A 71 -16.42 5.68 -1.67
C ILE A 71 -15.49 6.41 -0.72
N SER A 72 -15.47 7.73 -0.80
CA SER A 72 -14.75 8.60 0.14
C SER A 72 -15.67 9.66 0.71
N THR A 73 -15.35 10.13 1.91
CA THR A 73 -15.99 11.29 2.53
C THR A 73 -14.96 12.12 3.28
N THR A 74 -15.09 13.44 3.21
CA THR A 74 -14.22 14.36 3.92
C THR A 74 -15.02 15.11 4.98
N LEU A 75 -14.55 15.04 6.23
CA LEU A 75 -15.19 15.64 7.39
C LEU A 75 -14.14 16.19 8.35
N GLY A 76 -14.12 17.51 8.56
CA GLY A 76 -13.26 18.14 9.57
C GLY A 76 -11.75 17.90 9.41
N GLY A 77 -11.24 17.83 8.19
CA GLY A 77 -9.82 17.55 7.89
C GLY A 77 -9.50 16.06 7.78
N TRP A 78 -10.44 15.18 8.11
CA TRP A 78 -10.37 13.74 7.85
C TRP A 78 -10.91 13.41 6.47
N THR A 79 -10.21 12.55 5.73
CA THR A 79 -10.73 11.84 4.57
C THR A 79 -10.83 10.36 4.92
N LEU A 80 -12.03 9.83 4.89
CA LEU A 80 -12.32 8.42 5.13
C LEU A 80 -12.68 7.78 3.80
N SER A 81 -12.09 6.63 3.50
CA SER A 81 -12.36 5.88 2.26
C SER A 81 -12.57 4.41 2.55
N ALA A 82 -13.47 3.81 1.80
CA ALA A 82 -13.67 2.37 1.75
C ALA A 82 -13.72 1.93 0.30
N LEU A 83 -13.07 0.81 -0.02
CA LEU A 83 -13.13 0.22 -1.36
C LEU A 83 -13.19 -1.30 -1.29
N ALA A 84 -13.75 -1.90 -2.33
CA ALA A 84 -13.74 -3.34 -2.52
C ALA A 84 -13.68 -3.68 -4.01
N GLY A 85 -13.17 -4.88 -4.33
CA GLY A 85 -13.10 -5.37 -5.69
C GLY A 85 -12.56 -6.79 -5.80
N PRO A 86 -12.61 -7.39 -6.98
CA PRO A 86 -11.97 -8.68 -7.22
C PRO A 86 -10.45 -8.53 -7.17
N GLN A 87 -9.78 -9.57 -6.65
CA GLN A 87 -8.34 -9.75 -6.74
C GLN A 87 -8.05 -10.92 -7.65
N LEU A 88 -7.26 -10.67 -8.70
CA LEU A 88 -6.73 -11.70 -9.59
C LEU A 88 -5.26 -11.87 -9.29
N ARG A 89 -4.82 -13.11 -9.03
CA ARG A 89 -3.46 -13.43 -8.60
C ARG A 89 -2.86 -14.51 -9.49
N ARG A 90 -1.62 -14.30 -9.89
CA ARG A 90 -0.75 -15.30 -10.50
C ARG A 90 0.36 -15.61 -9.52
N ILE A 91 0.54 -16.89 -9.22
CA ILE A 91 1.63 -17.41 -8.37
C ILE A 91 2.53 -18.24 -9.24
N GLU A 92 3.81 -17.98 -9.22
CA GLU A 92 4.83 -18.77 -9.88
C GLU A 92 5.81 -19.27 -8.81
N GLU A 93 5.86 -20.59 -8.61
CA GLU A 93 6.79 -21.25 -7.71
C GLU A 93 7.86 -21.97 -8.51
N GLN A 94 9.11 -21.67 -8.24
CA GLN A 94 10.26 -22.29 -8.89
C GLN A 94 11.06 -23.09 -7.87
N ARG A 95 11.24 -24.38 -8.14
CA ARG A 95 12.16 -25.26 -7.40
C ARG A 95 13.53 -25.25 -8.05
N LEU A 96 14.58 -25.33 -7.25
CA LEU A 96 15.92 -25.55 -7.77
C LEU A 96 15.92 -26.86 -8.60
N ASN A 97 16.28 -26.76 -9.89
CA ASN A 97 16.35 -27.87 -10.83
C ASN A 97 15.01 -28.54 -11.24
N ALA A 98 13.88 -27.84 -11.11
CA ALA A 98 12.58 -28.32 -11.57
C ALA A 98 11.84 -27.24 -12.39
N SER A 99 10.82 -27.69 -13.14
CA SER A 99 9.95 -26.77 -13.87
C SER A 99 9.17 -25.87 -12.91
N SER A 100 8.95 -24.61 -13.27
CA SER A 100 8.08 -23.70 -12.52
C SER A 100 6.63 -24.18 -12.56
N THR A 101 5.95 -24.05 -11.44
CA THR A 101 4.50 -24.28 -11.34
C THR A 101 3.79 -22.93 -11.33
N ILE A 102 2.81 -22.76 -12.21
CA ILE A 102 2.01 -21.54 -12.29
C ILE A 102 0.59 -21.84 -11.82
N ALA A 103 0.09 -21.07 -10.87
CA ALA A 103 -1.28 -21.11 -10.40
C ALA A 103 -1.96 -19.76 -10.59
N HIS A 104 -3.24 -19.78 -10.95
CA HIS A 104 -4.11 -18.60 -11.03
C HIS A 104 -5.18 -18.72 -9.96
N GLN A 105 -5.41 -17.63 -9.25
CA GLN A 105 -6.40 -17.54 -8.19
C GLN A 105 -7.24 -16.28 -8.37
N ALA A 106 -8.49 -16.34 -7.95
CA ALA A 106 -9.39 -15.20 -7.90
C ALA A 106 -10.03 -15.13 -6.52
N GLY A 107 -10.15 -13.92 -5.99
CA GLY A 107 -10.72 -13.67 -4.67
C GLY A 107 -11.26 -12.27 -4.54
N VAL A 108 -11.60 -11.88 -3.32
CA VAL A 108 -12.13 -10.56 -2.98
C VAL A 108 -11.11 -9.79 -2.14
N TYR A 109 -10.99 -8.50 -2.44
CA TYR A 109 -10.16 -7.55 -1.71
C TYR A 109 -11.02 -6.43 -1.17
N GLY A 110 -10.73 -6.01 0.07
CA GLY A 110 -11.35 -4.85 0.69
C GLY A 110 -10.31 -3.99 1.41
N GLN A 111 -10.54 -2.67 1.44
CA GLN A 111 -9.64 -1.72 2.11
C GLN A 111 -10.44 -0.60 2.76
N LEU A 112 -9.99 -0.21 3.94
CA LEU A 112 -10.42 0.99 4.66
C LEU A 112 -9.23 1.91 4.83
N GLU A 113 -9.45 3.21 4.69
CA GLU A 113 -8.43 4.22 4.80
C GLU A 113 -8.96 5.43 5.55
N ALA A 114 -8.17 5.98 6.46
CA ALA A 114 -8.43 7.23 7.15
C ALA A 114 -7.18 8.11 7.04
N LEU A 115 -7.32 9.27 6.45
CA LEU A 115 -6.28 10.27 6.29
C LEU A 115 -6.72 11.55 7.01
N TYR A 116 -5.91 12.03 7.93
CA TYR A 116 -6.04 13.38 8.51
C TYR A 116 -4.90 14.24 7.99
N TRP A 117 -5.24 15.38 7.42
CA TRP A 117 -4.28 16.34 6.90
C TRP A 117 -4.38 17.68 7.60
N HIS A 118 -3.26 18.11 8.17
CA HIS A 118 -3.07 19.43 8.72
C HIS A 118 -1.70 19.98 8.27
N GLU A 119 -1.52 21.30 8.18
CA GLU A 119 -0.28 21.89 7.70
C GLU A 119 0.98 21.44 8.47
N LYS A 120 0.85 21.27 9.78
CA LYS A 120 1.99 20.95 10.66
C LYS A 120 2.17 19.45 10.90
N TRP A 121 1.12 18.64 10.72
CA TRP A 121 1.17 17.21 10.95
C TRP A 121 0.08 16.48 10.16
N ASN A 122 0.33 15.26 9.85
CA ASN A 122 -0.67 14.39 9.22
C ASN A 122 -0.62 12.98 9.80
N PHE A 123 -1.75 12.31 9.72
CA PHE A 123 -1.92 10.95 10.18
C PHE A 123 -2.59 10.15 9.09
N HIS A 124 -2.13 8.92 8.87
CA HIS A 124 -2.67 8.00 7.88
C HIS A 124 -2.80 6.60 8.47
N ALA A 125 -4.02 6.10 8.48
CA ALA A 125 -4.35 4.72 8.81
C ALA A 125 -4.94 4.04 7.59
N ILE A 126 -4.47 2.83 7.30
CA ILE A 126 -4.99 2.01 6.22
C ILE A 126 -5.01 0.56 6.68
N GLY A 127 -6.08 -0.16 6.36
CA GLY A 127 -6.22 -1.58 6.59
C GLY A 127 -6.86 -2.25 5.39
N SER A 128 -6.35 -3.41 5.01
CA SER A 128 -6.87 -4.21 3.91
C SER A 128 -6.97 -5.68 4.28
N TYR A 129 -7.89 -6.35 3.63
CA TYR A 129 -8.10 -7.78 3.73
C TYR A 129 -8.29 -8.37 2.34
N ALA A 130 -7.66 -9.52 2.11
CA ALA A 130 -7.82 -10.35 0.93
C ALA A 130 -8.25 -11.76 1.38
N ASP A 131 -9.32 -12.29 0.81
CA ASP A 131 -9.79 -13.63 1.14
C ASP A 131 -8.86 -14.73 0.62
N LEU A 132 -8.07 -14.44 -0.41
CA LEU A 132 -6.97 -15.29 -0.82
C LEU A 132 -5.94 -15.37 0.32
N ASP A 133 -5.77 -16.58 0.90
CA ASP A 133 -4.92 -16.89 2.05
C ASP A 133 -5.34 -16.18 3.35
N ASN A 134 -6.54 -15.61 3.43
CA ASN A 134 -7.04 -14.83 4.58
C ASN A 134 -6.01 -13.78 5.02
N PHE A 135 -5.44 -13.07 4.06
CA PHE A 135 -4.36 -12.13 4.32
C PHE A 135 -4.88 -10.76 4.73
N PHE A 136 -4.40 -10.25 5.84
CA PHE A 136 -4.62 -8.87 6.27
C PHE A 136 -3.33 -8.06 6.22
N TRP A 137 -3.45 -6.79 5.95
CA TRP A 137 -2.38 -5.81 6.01
C TRP A 137 -2.91 -4.50 6.56
N SER A 138 -2.15 -3.87 7.45
CA SER A 138 -2.52 -2.58 8.05
C SER A 138 -1.29 -1.70 8.24
N ARG A 139 -1.48 -0.40 8.18
CA ARG A 139 -0.45 0.59 8.43
C ARG A 139 -1.01 1.78 9.18
N LEU A 140 -0.26 2.23 10.18
CA LEU A 140 -0.46 3.49 10.89
C LEU A 140 0.79 4.34 10.68
N ARG A 141 0.60 5.58 10.26
CA ARG A 141 1.67 6.54 10.01
C ARG A 141 1.32 7.90 10.59
N GLY A 142 2.21 8.46 11.38
CA GLY A 142 2.15 9.84 11.87
C GLY A 142 3.36 10.61 11.39
N LYS A 143 3.17 11.83 10.86
CA LYS A 143 4.25 12.69 10.38
C LYS A 143 4.03 14.13 10.86
N ALA A 144 5.11 14.82 11.20
CA ALA A 144 5.12 16.23 11.54
C ALA A 144 6.00 17.02 10.55
N LEU A 145 5.62 18.24 10.28
CA LEU A 145 6.40 19.17 9.47
C LEU A 145 7.74 19.46 10.15
N ALA A 146 8.83 19.05 9.51
CA ALA A 146 10.19 19.30 9.98
C ALA A 146 10.79 20.56 9.36
N TYR A 147 10.51 20.80 8.08
CA TYR A 147 11.07 21.92 7.35
C TYR A 147 10.17 22.37 6.20
N LYS A 148 9.93 23.68 6.08
CA LYS A 148 9.19 24.32 4.98
C LYS A 148 9.92 25.63 4.62
N PRO A 149 10.71 25.66 3.56
CA PRO A 149 11.39 26.88 3.13
C PRO A 149 10.39 27.92 2.60
N GLU A 150 10.64 29.20 2.89
CA GLU A 150 9.75 30.30 2.49
C GLU A 150 9.63 30.49 0.96
N LYS A 151 10.66 30.11 0.20
CA LYS A 151 10.77 30.39 -1.25
C LYS A 151 10.68 29.16 -2.14
N ILE A 152 10.53 27.95 -1.58
CA ILE A 152 10.53 26.70 -2.34
C ILE A 152 9.20 25.96 -2.10
N CYS A 153 8.60 25.45 -3.16
CA CYS A 153 7.34 24.69 -3.12
C CYS A 153 7.47 23.29 -2.47
N CYS A 154 8.41 23.12 -1.56
CA CYS A 154 8.73 21.83 -0.96
C CYS A 154 8.54 21.88 0.56
N ALA A 155 7.88 20.87 1.12
CA ALA A 155 7.80 20.69 2.56
C ALA A 155 8.38 19.30 2.90
N THR A 156 9.14 19.23 3.99
CA THR A 156 9.70 17.98 4.50
C THR A 156 9.00 17.60 5.79
N TYR A 157 8.48 16.38 5.84
CA TYR A 157 7.85 15.79 7.00
C TYR A 157 8.69 14.63 7.52
N LEU A 158 8.80 14.52 8.83
CA LEU A 158 9.43 13.39 9.52
C LEU A 158 8.39 12.73 10.42
N GLY A 159 8.49 11.42 10.57
CA GLY A 159 7.50 10.71 11.37
C GLY A 159 7.87 9.26 11.62
N TRP A 160 6.85 8.51 11.97
CA TRP A 160 6.95 7.09 12.30
C TRP A 160 5.87 6.29 11.62
N ASP A 161 6.21 5.06 11.23
CA ASP A 161 5.34 4.13 10.51
C ASP A 161 5.32 2.78 11.24
N VAL A 162 4.13 2.23 11.43
CA VAL A 162 3.92 0.88 11.94
C VAL A 162 3.06 0.13 10.95
N THR A 163 3.52 -1.01 10.50
CA THR A 163 2.79 -1.87 9.55
C THR A 163 2.64 -3.25 10.17
N GLY A 164 1.42 -3.76 10.23
CA GLY A 164 1.10 -5.13 10.60
C GLY A 164 0.59 -5.90 9.40
N MET A 165 0.99 -7.16 9.27
CA MET A 165 0.52 -8.03 8.20
C MET A 165 0.47 -9.49 8.66
N GLY A 166 -0.38 -10.28 8.03
CA GLY A 166 -0.38 -11.70 8.29
C GLY A 166 -1.59 -12.45 7.76
N ASN A 167 -1.55 -13.76 7.99
CA ASN A 167 -2.61 -14.72 7.77
C ASN A 167 -2.57 -15.83 8.84
N ALA A 168 -3.23 -16.95 8.62
CA ALA A 168 -3.23 -18.08 9.56
C ALA A 168 -1.84 -18.68 9.81
N GLY A 169 -0.92 -18.60 8.84
CA GLY A 169 0.42 -19.21 8.90
C GLY A 169 1.57 -18.22 9.12
N PHE A 170 1.31 -16.93 9.04
CA PHE A 170 2.35 -15.89 9.12
C PHE A 170 1.81 -14.63 9.78
N ARG A 171 2.65 -14.02 10.63
CA ARG A 171 2.40 -12.68 11.19
C ARG A 171 3.69 -11.89 11.21
N GLY A 172 3.62 -10.63 10.84
CA GLY A 172 4.76 -9.72 10.84
C GLY A 172 4.36 -8.32 11.28
N ILE A 173 5.24 -7.68 12.01
CA ILE A 173 5.14 -6.26 12.37
C ILE A 173 6.41 -5.58 11.91
N MET A 174 6.26 -4.49 11.18
CA MET A 174 7.35 -3.61 10.80
C MET A 174 7.14 -2.25 11.42
N THR A 175 8.20 -1.66 11.95
CA THR A 175 8.14 -0.32 12.52
C THR A 175 9.41 0.45 12.20
N GLY A 176 9.32 1.76 12.00
CA GLY A 176 10.49 2.56 11.73
C GLY A 176 10.20 4.01 11.34
N PRO A 177 11.27 4.82 11.25
CA PRO A 177 11.18 6.21 10.84
C PRO A 177 10.75 6.34 9.39
N VAL A 178 10.09 7.45 9.09
CA VAL A 178 9.69 7.85 7.76
C VAL A 178 10.05 9.31 7.51
N ALA A 179 10.58 9.56 6.32
CA ALA A 179 10.80 10.91 5.80
C ALA A 179 10.02 11.07 4.49
N GLU A 180 9.32 12.18 4.37
CA GLU A 180 8.55 12.52 3.18
C GLU A 180 8.89 13.92 2.71
N VAL A 181 9.11 14.06 1.42
CA VAL A 181 9.28 15.36 0.76
C VAL A 181 8.10 15.57 -0.18
N GLN A 182 7.38 16.64 0.06
CA GLN A 182 6.30 17.09 -0.82
C GLN A 182 6.85 18.14 -1.78
N VAL A 183 6.71 17.90 -3.09
CA VAL A 183 7.05 18.84 -4.15
C VAL A 183 5.80 19.08 -4.98
N SER A 184 5.14 20.20 -4.80
CA SER A 184 3.83 20.50 -5.43
C SER A 184 2.78 19.43 -5.08
N LYS A 185 2.35 18.63 -6.05
CA LYS A 185 1.39 17.51 -5.89
C LYS A 185 2.06 16.14 -5.77
N VAL A 186 3.39 16.09 -5.77
CA VAL A 186 4.15 14.84 -5.70
C VAL A 186 4.66 14.64 -4.29
N PHE A 187 4.48 13.44 -3.75
CA PHE A 187 4.98 13.02 -2.45
C PHE A 187 6.01 11.92 -2.66
N LEU A 188 7.25 12.18 -2.23
CA LEU A 188 8.33 11.20 -2.23
C LEU A 188 8.58 10.77 -0.79
N LEU A 189 8.38 9.50 -0.51
CA LEU A 189 8.50 8.95 0.84
C LEU A 189 9.55 7.86 0.88
N VAL A 190 10.44 7.95 1.87
CA VAL A 190 11.42 6.93 2.21
C VAL A 190 11.14 6.42 3.62
N ARG A 191 11.18 5.11 3.80
CA ARG A 191 10.99 4.43 5.06
C ARG A 191 12.17 3.49 5.32
N GLY A 192 12.72 3.53 6.52
CA GLY A 192 13.58 2.51 7.08
C GLY A 192 12.85 1.82 8.22
N GLY A 193 13.13 0.54 8.51
CA GLY A 193 12.44 -0.12 9.61
C GLY A 193 12.97 -1.51 9.89
N TYR A 194 12.55 -2.06 11.01
CA TYR A 194 12.85 -3.40 11.45
C TYR A 194 11.59 -4.26 11.41
N GLN A 195 11.73 -5.49 10.90
CA GLN A 195 10.65 -6.48 10.83
C GLN A 195 10.88 -7.58 11.85
N HIS A 196 9.87 -7.82 12.69
CA HIS A 196 9.76 -8.95 13.58
C HIS A 196 8.87 -10.03 13.01
#